data_174822b40efe953e2b4c46cdc2068875
#
_entry.id   174822b40efe953e2b4c46cdc2068875
#
_cell.length_a   1.000
_cell.length_b   1.000
_cell.length_c   1.000
_cell.angle_alpha   90.00
_cell.angle_beta   90.00
_cell.angle_gamma   90.00
#
_symmetry.space_group_name_H-M   'P 1'
#
loop_
_entity.id
_entity.type
_entity.pdbx_description
1 polymer ?
#
loop_
_entity_poly.entity_id
_entity_poly.type
_entity_poly.pdbx_seq_one_letter_code
_entity_poly.pdbx_strand_id
1 'polypeptide(L)'
;MTHFNFDLLIEAEDVVPFLGHEQLRIVDLSRRSVYEQLHIPGAVHLAPKLLVRQEEYASGLLPELEQLQSLIDYLQISPEHHVVAYDDEGGAWAGRLIWNLHCLGFENTSLINGGIHAWLAAQLPTSSDAVQLPQIANLVKAELNLQYRIEYDELLDLVERQNTQLWDCRTEDEYTGLRLAARRGGHIPGARHFEWSTAL
;
A
#
# COMPACT_ATOMS: atom_id res chain seq x y z
N MET A 1 -12.49 2.16 22.78
CA MET A 1 -11.76 2.13 21.51
C MET A 1 -10.29 1.87 21.83
N THR A 2 -9.74 0.77 21.35
CA THR A 2 -8.33 0.49 21.51
C THR A 2 -7.59 1.39 20.52
N HIS A 3 -6.85 2.38 21.01
CA HIS A 3 -5.94 3.12 20.14
C HIS A 3 -4.68 2.29 19.95
N PHE A 4 -4.49 1.74 18.76
CA PHE A 4 -3.20 1.22 18.37
C PHE A 4 -2.25 2.42 18.27
N ASN A 5 -1.18 2.40 19.07
CA ASN A 5 -0.15 3.45 19.01
C ASN A 5 0.94 3.00 18.04
N PHE A 6 0.53 2.76 16.78
CA PHE A 6 1.44 2.36 15.73
C PHE A 6 1.82 3.55 14.88
N ASP A 7 3.12 3.65 14.57
CA ASP A 7 3.63 4.52 13.52
C ASP A 7 3.33 3.94 12.13
N LEU A 8 3.61 4.71 11.07
CA LEU A 8 3.44 4.24 9.69
C LEU A 8 4.35 3.04 9.39
N LEU A 9 5.58 3.03 9.90
CA LEU A 9 6.51 1.90 9.82
C LEU A 9 6.67 1.31 11.22
N ILE A 10 6.38 0.01 11.37
CA ILE A 10 6.42 -0.71 12.64
C ILE A 10 7.27 -1.98 12.54
N GLU A 11 7.83 -2.42 13.66
CA GLU A 11 8.54 -3.68 13.72
C GLU A 11 7.55 -4.86 13.84
N ALA A 12 7.98 -6.04 13.41
CA ALA A 12 7.13 -7.23 13.43
C ALA A 12 6.62 -7.57 14.84
N GLU A 13 7.46 -7.40 15.85
CA GLU A 13 7.15 -7.67 17.26
C GLU A 13 6.05 -6.77 17.81
N ASP A 14 5.90 -5.55 17.29
CA ASP A 14 4.89 -4.60 17.75
C ASP A 14 3.45 -5.10 17.47
N VAL A 15 3.30 -5.94 16.46
CA VAL A 15 1.98 -6.48 16.05
C VAL A 15 1.54 -7.65 16.93
N VAL A 16 2.49 -8.42 17.48
CA VAL A 16 2.22 -9.68 18.18
C VAL A 16 1.18 -9.55 19.31
N PRO A 17 1.26 -8.53 20.19
CA PRO A 17 0.29 -8.37 21.29
C PRO A 17 -1.16 -8.16 20.83
N PHE A 18 -1.36 -7.80 19.57
CA PHE A 18 -2.66 -7.44 19.01
C PHE A 18 -3.21 -8.48 18.03
N LEU A 19 -2.51 -9.61 17.84
CA LEU A 19 -3.01 -10.69 16.99
C LEU A 19 -4.40 -11.14 17.44
N GLY A 20 -5.36 -11.21 16.49
CA GLY A 20 -6.73 -11.58 16.77
C GLY A 20 -7.62 -10.44 17.32
N HIS A 21 -7.10 -9.21 17.46
CA HIS A 21 -7.93 -8.08 17.87
C HIS A 21 -8.94 -7.72 16.77
N GLU A 22 -10.20 -7.53 17.12
CA GLU A 22 -11.30 -7.32 16.17
C GLU A 22 -11.13 -6.10 15.25
N GLN A 23 -10.49 -5.02 15.76
CA GLN A 23 -10.20 -3.80 15.00
C GLN A 23 -8.85 -3.82 14.28
N LEU A 24 -8.07 -4.88 14.40
CA LEU A 24 -6.84 -5.03 13.65
C LEU A 24 -7.11 -5.81 12.35
N ARG A 25 -6.70 -5.26 11.23
CA ARG A 25 -6.77 -5.93 9.94
C ARG A 25 -5.37 -6.12 9.37
N ILE A 26 -4.89 -7.35 9.35
CA ILE A 26 -3.59 -7.69 8.78
C ILE A 26 -3.80 -8.11 7.33
N VAL A 27 -3.05 -7.50 6.41
CA VAL A 27 -3.17 -7.75 4.96
C VAL A 27 -1.84 -8.22 4.41
N ASP A 28 -1.85 -9.41 3.83
CA ASP A 28 -0.71 -10.03 3.17
C ASP A 28 -0.77 -9.78 1.65
N LEU A 29 0.24 -9.12 1.13
CA LEU A 29 0.40 -8.83 -0.29
C LEU A 29 1.53 -9.65 -0.93
N SER A 30 2.02 -10.66 -0.23
CA SER A 30 2.99 -11.60 -0.76
C SER A 30 2.42 -12.38 -1.94
N ARG A 31 3.29 -13.03 -2.68
CA ARG A 31 2.87 -14.00 -3.71
C ARG A 31 1.95 -15.06 -3.11
N ARG A 32 0.91 -15.40 -3.84
CA ARG A 32 -0.12 -16.34 -3.39
C ARG A 32 0.46 -17.66 -2.87
N SER A 33 1.53 -18.16 -3.51
CA SER A 33 2.22 -19.39 -3.09
C SER A 33 2.95 -19.25 -1.76
N VAL A 34 3.41 -18.05 -1.40
CA VAL A 34 4.02 -17.77 -0.07
C VAL A 34 2.93 -17.76 0.98
N TYR A 35 1.87 -16.99 0.77
CA TYR A 35 0.73 -16.92 1.68
C TYR A 35 0.13 -18.30 2.01
N GLU A 36 -0.05 -19.17 1.00
CA GLU A 36 -0.62 -20.51 1.19
C GLU A 36 0.30 -21.46 1.98
N GLN A 37 1.60 -21.19 1.97
CA GLN A 37 2.56 -21.96 2.77
C GLN A 37 2.63 -21.44 4.21
N LEU A 38 2.71 -20.13 4.36
CA LEU A 38 2.78 -19.45 5.65
C LEU A 38 2.42 -17.97 5.54
N HIS A 39 1.74 -17.46 6.54
CA HIS A 39 1.40 -16.05 6.69
C HIS A 39 1.27 -15.67 8.17
N ILE A 40 1.18 -14.41 8.49
CA ILE A 40 0.92 -13.92 9.86
C ILE A 40 -0.47 -14.38 10.28
N PRO A 41 -0.66 -14.95 11.49
CA PRO A 41 -1.96 -15.42 11.95
C PRO A 41 -3.06 -14.36 11.81
N GLY A 42 -4.15 -14.71 11.14
CA GLY A 42 -5.27 -13.80 10.87
C GLY A 42 -5.07 -12.85 9.69
N ALA A 43 -3.94 -12.91 8.99
CA ALA A 43 -3.73 -12.11 7.79
C ALA A 43 -4.60 -12.58 6.63
N VAL A 44 -5.25 -11.64 5.94
CA VAL A 44 -5.99 -11.89 4.71
C VAL A 44 -5.12 -11.60 3.49
N HIS A 45 -5.10 -12.52 2.54
CA HIS A 45 -4.35 -12.32 1.30
C HIS A 45 -5.05 -11.35 0.35
N LEU A 46 -4.32 -10.37 -0.15
CA LEU A 46 -4.78 -9.47 -1.19
C LEU A 46 -3.83 -9.53 -2.39
N ALA A 47 -4.35 -9.92 -3.55
CA ALA A 47 -3.54 -9.98 -4.76
C ALA A 47 -3.10 -8.57 -5.20
N PRO A 48 -1.79 -8.28 -5.34
CA PRO A 48 -1.26 -6.93 -5.65
C PRO A 48 -1.86 -6.29 -6.91
N LYS A 49 -2.22 -7.10 -7.90
CA LYS A 49 -2.87 -6.63 -9.15
C LYS A 49 -4.19 -5.88 -8.92
N LEU A 50 -4.85 -6.08 -7.79
CA LEU A 50 -6.10 -5.39 -7.43
C LEU A 50 -5.86 -3.94 -6.97
N LEU A 51 -4.60 -3.59 -6.69
CA LEU A 51 -4.20 -2.26 -6.22
C LEU A 51 -3.84 -1.29 -7.34
N VAL A 52 -3.85 -1.75 -8.57
CA VAL A 52 -3.44 -0.95 -9.72
C VAL A 52 -4.40 -1.11 -10.88
N ARG A 53 -4.57 -0.04 -11.64
CA ARG A 53 -5.21 -0.02 -12.93
C ARG A 53 -4.17 0.25 -14.01
N GLN A 54 -4.39 -0.30 -15.18
CA GLN A 54 -3.51 -0.12 -16.33
C GLN A 54 -4.29 0.44 -17.51
N GLU A 55 -3.72 1.43 -18.19
CA GLU A 55 -4.15 1.95 -19.47
C GLU A 55 -3.05 1.78 -20.52
N GLU A 56 -3.37 2.06 -21.79
CA GLU A 56 -2.48 1.81 -22.93
C GLU A 56 -1.05 2.38 -22.75
N TYR A 57 -0.95 3.56 -22.12
CA TYR A 57 0.33 4.28 -21.95
C TYR A 57 0.65 4.60 -20.48
N ALA A 58 -0.10 4.05 -19.55
CA ALA A 58 0.12 4.27 -18.13
C ALA A 58 -0.18 3.01 -17.33
N SER A 59 0.82 2.54 -16.60
CA SER A 59 0.68 1.45 -15.65
C SER A 59 0.68 1.98 -14.22
N GLY A 60 0.11 1.21 -13.30
CA GLY A 60 0.15 1.55 -11.88
C GLY A 60 -0.77 2.71 -11.49
N LEU A 61 -1.80 3.01 -12.28
CA LEU A 61 -2.81 4.01 -11.93
C LEU A 61 -3.61 3.59 -10.69
N LEU A 62 -4.17 4.57 -9.99
CA LEU A 62 -5.14 4.30 -8.92
C LEU A 62 -6.35 3.56 -9.53
N PRO A 63 -6.85 2.48 -8.91
CA PRO A 63 -8.05 1.81 -9.36
C PRO A 63 -9.27 2.74 -9.41
N GLU A 64 -10.26 2.39 -10.21
CA GLU A 64 -11.54 3.11 -10.25
C GLU A 64 -12.28 2.97 -8.92
N LEU A 65 -13.16 3.93 -8.62
CA LEU A 65 -13.85 4.00 -7.33
C LEU A 65 -14.64 2.72 -7.00
N GLU A 66 -15.21 2.05 -8.01
CA GLU A 66 -15.91 0.78 -7.85
C GLU A 66 -14.97 -0.36 -7.44
N GLN A 67 -13.75 -0.37 -7.97
CA GLN A 67 -12.72 -1.34 -7.59
C GLN A 67 -12.21 -1.07 -6.16
N LEU A 68 -12.05 0.21 -5.82
CA LEU A 68 -11.70 0.63 -4.46
C LEU A 68 -12.80 0.31 -3.45
N GLN A 69 -14.09 0.43 -3.83
CA GLN A 69 -15.20 -0.05 -3.00
C GLN A 69 -15.11 -1.55 -2.78
N SER A 70 -14.87 -2.32 -3.85
CA SER A 70 -14.70 -3.77 -3.76
C SER A 70 -13.52 -4.16 -2.85
N LEU A 71 -12.48 -3.34 -2.78
CA LEU A 71 -11.35 -3.52 -1.86
C LEU A 71 -11.78 -3.35 -0.40
N ILE A 72 -12.52 -2.28 -0.08
CA ILE A 72 -13.08 -2.04 1.26
C ILE A 72 -13.98 -3.21 1.67
N ASP A 73 -14.86 -3.62 0.76
CA ASP A 73 -15.80 -4.72 0.99
C ASP A 73 -15.08 -6.05 1.23
N TYR A 74 -14.02 -6.32 0.44
CA TYR A 74 -13.23 -7.53 0.59
C TYR A 74 -12.45 -7.55 1.91
N LEU A 75 -11.82 -6.44 2.27
CA LEU A 75 -11.04 -6.32 3.51
C LEU A 75 -11.91 -6.19 4.75
N GLN A 76 -13.21 -5.95 4.59
CA GLN A 76 -14.14 -5.72 5.71
C GLN A 76 -13.58 -4.68 6.69
N ILE A 77 -13.26 -3.49 6.18
CA ILE A 77 -12.68 -2.38 6.96
C ILE A 77 -13.64 -1.20 7.10
N SER A 78 -13.51 -0.52 8.21
CA SER A 78 -14.16 0.76 8.52
C SER A 78 -13.11 1.72 9.09
N PRO A 79 -13.39 3.02 9.27
CA PRO A 79 -12.44 3.97 9.85
C PRO A 79 -11.95 3.61 11.26
N GLU A 80 -12.62 2.69 11.94
CA GLU A 80 -12.23 2.23 13.29
C GLU A 80 -11.14 1.14 13.24
N HIS A 81 -10.91 0.53 12.08
CA HIS A 81 -9.88 -0.49 11.92
C HIS A 81 -8.50 0.15 11.74
N HIS A 82 -7.49 -0.51 12.29
CA HIS A 82 -6.11 -0.29 11.94
C HIS A 82 -5.66 -1.36 10.95
N VAL A 83 -5.19 -0.95 9.78
CA VAL A 83 -4.72 -1.87 8.73
C VAL A 83 -3.21 -1.99 8.81
N VAL A 84 -2.71 -3.19 9.06
CA VAL A 84 -1.29 -3.53 9.00
C VAL A 84 -1.01 -4.30 7.73
N ALA A 85 -0.17 -3.75 6.87
CA ALA A 85 0.17 -4.35 5.58
C ALA A 85 1.60 -4.90 5.58
N TYR A 86 1.82 -5.99 4.85
CA TYR A 86 3.15 -6.54 4.59
C TYR A 86 3.18 -7.29 3.26
N ASP A 87 4.38 -7.51 2.73
CA ASP A 87 4.62 -8.33 1.54
C ASP A 87 5.93 -9.14 1.65
N ASP A 88 6.32 -9.81 0.56
CA ASP A 88 7.57 -10.56 0.43
C ASP A 88 8.58 -9.89 -0.54
N GLU A 89 8.35 -8.61 -0.89
CA GLU A 89 9.13 -7.90 -1.91
C GLU A 89 9.60 -6.51 -1.43
N GLY A 90 9.92 -6.37 -0.13
CA GLY A 90 10.50 -5.15 0.43
C GLY A 90 9.52 -4.01 0.70
N GLY A 91 8.22 -4.30 0.86
CA GLY A 91 7.22 -3.31 1.25
C GLY A 91 6.59 -2.53 0.09
N ALA A 92 6.96 -2.81 -1.17
CA ALA A 92 6.45 -2.07 -2.32
C ALA A 92 4.93 -2.19 -2.49
N TRP A 93 4.39 -3.40 -2.39
CA TRP A 93 2.96 -3.65 -2.51
C TRP A 93 2.18 -3.27 -1.25
N ALA A 94 2.78 -3.47 -0.08
CA ALA A 94 2.21 -3.02 1.19
C ALA A 94 2.09 -1.49 1.22
N GLY A 95 3.14 -0.75 0.83
CA GLY A 95 3.09 0.70 0.67
C GLY A 95 2.07 1.15 -0.38
N ARG A 96 1.90 0.38 -1.46
CA ARG A 96 0.85 0.65 -2.46
C ARG A 96 -0.56 0.52 -1.87
N LEU A 97 -0.82 -0.51 -1.07
CA LEU A 97 -2.10 -0.65 -0.37
C LEU A 97 -2.35 0.55 0.56
N ILE A 98 -1.36 0.90 1.37
CA ILE A 98 -1.46 2.04 2.30
C ILE A 98 -1.80 3.33 1.55
N TRP A 99 -1.12 3.61 0.44
CA TRP A 99 -1.44 4.79 -0.37
C TRP A 99 -2.87 4.75 -0.93
N ASN A 100 -3.34 3.60 -1.44
CA ASN A 100 -4.73 3.44 -1.89
C ASN A 100 -5.73 3.73 -0.75
N LEU A 101 -5.44 3.24 0.46
CA LEU A 101 -6.26 3.47 1.64
C LEU A 101 -6.25 4.94 2.07
N HIS A 102 -5.10 5.61 2.03
CA HIS A 102 -5.00 7.05 2.28
C HIS A 102 -5.81 7.86 1.26
N CYS A 103 -5.78 7.47 -0.03
CA CYS A 103 -6.65 8.07 -1.04
C CYS A 103 -8.16 7.87 -0.78
N LEU A 104 -8.53 6.94 0.10
CA LEU A 104 -9.90 6.69 0.57
C LEU A 104 -10.17 7.27 1.95
N GLY A 105 -9.22 7.99 2.55
CA GLY A 105 -9.35 8.59 3.88
C GLY A 105 -9.15 7.63 5.05
N PHE A 106 -8.64 6.41 4.82
CA PHE A 106 -8.23 5.50 5.90
C PHE A 106 -6.80 5.81 6.32
N GLU A 107 -6.61 6.52 7.41
CA GLU A 107 -5.29 6.98 7.90
C GLU A 107 -4.67 6.02 8.92
N ASN A 108 -5.46 5.15 9.56
CA ASN A 108 -4.98 4.18 10.53
C ASN A 108 -4.33 2.99 9.81
N THR A 109 -3.12 3.17 9.33
CA THR A 109 -2.40 2.17 8.53
C THR A 109 -0.95 2.07 8.96
N SER A 110 -0.39 0.87 8.89
CA SER A 110 1.03 0.62 9.17
C SER A 110 1.63 -0.40 8.21
N LEU A 111 2.92 -0.28 7.96
CA LEU A 111 3.76 -1.20 7.20
C LEU A 111 4.68 -1.95 8.15
N ILE A 112 4.75 -3.28 8.07
CA ILE A 112 5.74 -4.06 8.79
C ILE A 112 7.11 -3.90 8.12
N ASN A 113 8.08 -3.36 8.86
CA ASN A 113 9.46 -3.23 8.42
C ASN A 113 10.04 -4.61 8.08
N GLY A 114 10.57 -4.77 6.85
CA GLY A 114 11.08 -6.05 6.34
C GLY A 114 10.03 -7.13 6.07
N GLY A 115 8.73 -6.81 6.20
CA GLY A 115 7.61 -7.66 5.79
C GLY A 115 7.64 -9.06 6.42
N ILE A 116 7.26 -10.08 5.62
CA ILE A 116 7.24 -11.47 6.10
C ILE A 116 8.65 -11.98 6.45
N HIS A 117 9.69 -11.44 5.83
CA HIS A 117 11.07 -11.87 6.11
C HIS A 117 11.52 -11.47 7.52
N ALA A 118 11.22 -10.25 7.96
CA ALA A 118 11.49 -9.80 9.32
C ALA A 118 10.68 -10.61 10.34
N TRP A 119 9.39 -10.87 10.05
CA TRP A 119 8.53 -11.72 10.89
C TRP A 119 9.12 -13.10 11.14
N LEU A 120 9.62 -13.74 10.08
CA LEU A 120 10.26 -15.05 10.17
C LEU A 120 11.62 -15.00 10.86
N ALA A 121 12.43 -13.98 10.60
CA ALA A 121 13.71 -13.78 11.26
C ALA A 121 13.57 -13.61 12.78
N ALA A 122 12.50 -12.96 13.23
CA ALA A 122 12.12 -12.82 14.64
C ALA A 122 11.47 -14.10 15.22
N GLN A 123 11.33 -15.17 14.43
CA GLN A 123 10.72 -16.45 14.84
C GLN A 123 9.30 -16.30 15.41
N LEU A 124 8.53 -15.36 14.88
CA LEU A 124 7.17 -15.09 15.33
C LEU A 124 6.17 -16.14 14.77
N PRO A 125 4.98 -16.28 15.41
CA PRO A 125 3.99 -17.27 15.01
C PRO A 125 3.53 -17.10 13.55
N THR A 126 3.38 -18.22 12.85
CA THR A 126 2.82 -18.28 11.49
C THR A 126 1.62 -19.21 11.42
N SER A 127 0.78 -19.03 10.41
CA SER A 127 -0.34 -19.90 10.08
C SER A 127 -0.33 -20.22 8.58
N SER A 128 -1.02 -21.28 8.19
CA SER A 128 -1.43 -21.59 6.82
C SER A 128 -2.94 -21.75 6.70
N ASP A 129 -3.68 -21.41 7.76
CA ASP A 129 -5.12 -21.58 7.82
C ASP A 129 -5.83 -20.53 6.97
N ALA A 130 -6.89 -20.94 6.26
CA ALA A 130 -7.71 -20.00 5.50
C ALA A 130 -8.42 -19.00 6.43
N VAL A 131 -8.20 -17.71 6.19
CA VAL A 131 -8.79 -16.63 6.98
C VAL A 131 -10.14 -16.23 6.39
N GLN A 132 -11.17 -16.21 7.25
CA GLN A 132 -12.48 -15.65 6.94
C GLN A 132 -12.71 -14.41 7.82
N LEU A 133 -12.91 -13.26 7.16
CA LEU A 133 -13.19 -12.02 7.87
C LEU A 133 -14.63 -11.96 8.34
N PRO A 134 -14.87 -11.46 9.55
CA PRO A 134 -16.23 -11.20 10.02
C PRO A 134 -16.87 -10.10 9.16
N GLN A 135 -18.14 -10.29 8.81
CA GLN A 135 -18.90 -9.28 8.07
C GLN A 135 -19.19 -8.07 8.97
N ILE A 136 -18.88 -6.86 8.49
CA ILE A 136 -19.23 -5.63 9.17
C ILE A 136 -20.54 -5.06 8.61
N ALA A 137 -21.44 -4.65 9.53
CA ALA A 137 -22.79 -4.20 9.16
C ALA A 137 -22.79 -2.86 8.39
N ASN A 138 -21.79 -2.01 8.63
CA ASN A 138 -21.76 -0.64 8.11
C ASN A 138 -20.42 -0.38 7.40
N LEU A 139 -20.24 -0.99 6.22
CA LEU A 139 -19.12 -0.63 5.34
C LEU A 139 -19.29 0.81 4.84
N VAL A 140 -18.20 1.56 4.86
CA VAL A 140 -18.21 2.92 4.33
C VAL A 140 -18.24 2.90 2.81
N LYS A 141 -18.87 3.93 2.24
CA LYS A 141 -18.81 4.16 0.81
C LYS A 141 -17.46 4.75 0.45
N ALA A 142 -16.85 4.21 -0.60
CA ALA A 142 -15.58 4.74 -1.11
C ALA A 142 -15.77 6.17 -1.63
N GLU A 143 -14.98 7.09 -1.11
CA GLU A 143 -14.88 8.47 -1.56
C GLU A 143 -13.42 8.85 -1.63
N LEU A 144 -13.01 9.59 -2.67
CA LEU A 144 -11.61 9.97 -2.85
C LEU A 144 -11.22 11.13 -1.93
N ASN A 145 -10.18 10.93 -1.17
CA ASN A 145 -9.44 11.99 -0.49
C ASN A 145 -8.26 12.43 -1.39
N LEU A 146 -8.37 13.62 -1.96
CA LEU A 146 -7.38 14.15 -2.91
C LEU A 146 -6.09 14.65 -2.24
N GLN A 147 -5.98 14.64 -0.92
CA GLN A 147 -4.79 15.09 -0.19
C GLN A 147 -3.53 14.28 -0.56
N TYR A 148 -3.70 13.01 -0.90
CA TYR A 148 -2.59 12.09 -1.21
C TYR A 148 -2.38 11.89 -2.71
N ARG A 149 -3.04 12.71 -3.54
CA ARG A 149 -2.96 12.61 -4.99
C ARG A 149 -3.03 14.00 -5.62
N ILE A 150 -2.22 14.22 -6.64
CA ILE A 150 -2.28 15.44 -7.47
C ILE A 150 -2.62 15.04 -8.91
N GLU A 151 -3.45 15.85 -9.57
CA GLU A 151 -3.80 15.68 -10.96
C GLU A 151 -2.83 16.46 -11.87
N TYR A 152 -2.81 16.09 -13.15
CA TYR A 152 -1.86 16.62 -14.13
C TYR A 152 -1.86 18.15 -14.21
N ASP A 153 -3.03 18.78 -14.32
CA ASP A 153 -3.14 20.22 -14.51
C ASP A 153 -2.64 21.01 -13.29
N GLU A 154 -2.96 20.52 -12.09
CA GLU A 154 -2.47 21.09 -10.84
C GLU A 154 -0.95 20.94 -10.71
N LEU A 155 -0.42 19.75 -11.03
CA LEU A 155 1.02 19.50 -11.00
C LEU A 155 1.75 20.39 -12.00
N LEU A 156 1.21 20.57 -13.20
CA LEU A 156 1.78 21.43 -14.23
C LEU A 156 1.91 22.88 -13.73
N ASP A 157 0.85 23.41 -13.13
CA ASP A 157 0.83 24.77 -12.55
C ASP A 157 1.89 24.93 -11.44
N LEU A 158 2.04 23.94 -10.57
CA LEU A 158 3.08 23.96 -9.52
C LEU A 158 4.50 23.94 -10.10
N VAL A 159 4.72 23.15 -11.14
CA VAL A 159 6.03 23.06 -11.83
C VAL A 159 6.36 24.38 -12.52
N GLU A 160 5.42 24.99 -13.25
CA GLU A 160 5.59 26.27 -13.93
C GLU A 160 5.90 27.41 -12.94
N ARG A 161 5.27 27.43 -11.79
CA ARG A 161 5.55 28.40 -10.71
C ARG A 161 6.81 28.12 -9.92
N GLN A 162 7.48 26.98 -10.14
CA GLN A 162 8.64 26.54 -9.36
C GLN A 162 8.37 26.49 -7.83
N ASN A 163 7.14 26.21 -7.45
CA ASN A 163 6.67 26.22 -6.06
C ASN A 163 6.43 24.81 -5.52
N THR A 164 7.26 23.84 -5.91
CA THR A 164 7.13 22.47 -5.42
C THR A 164 8.47 21.77 -5.42
N GLN A 165 8.61 20.77 -4.54
CA GLN A 165 9.71 19.82 -4.58
C GLN A 165 9.18 18.50 -5.09
N LEU A 166 9.76 18.00 -6.17
CA LEU A 166 9.40 16.75 -6.80
C LEU A 166 10.49 15.71 -6.58
N TRP A 167 10.07 14.53 -6.19
CA TRP A 167 10.92 13.34 -6.12
C TRP A 167 10.42 12.33 -7.14
N ASP A 168 11.29 11.95 -8.08
CA ASP A 168 11.04 10.85 -8.99
C ASP A 168 11.63 9.58 -8.39
N CYS A 169 10.77 8.69 -7.91
CA CYS A 169 11.16 7.45 -7.25
C CYS A 169 11.28 6.26 -8.22
N ARG A 170 11.19 6.49 -9.54
CA ARG A 170 11.36 5.44 -10.55
C ARG A 170 12.83 5.01 -10.67
N THR A 171 13.09 4.00 -11.48
CA THR A 171 14.46 3.56 -11.77
C THR A 171 15.26 4.67 -12.47
N GLU A 172 16.60 4.62 -12.35
CA GLU A 172 17.49 5.58 -13.02
C GLU A 172 17.28 5.61 -14.54
N ASP A 173 17.06 4.45 -15.16
CA ASP A 173 16.80 4.33 -16.59
C ASP A 173 15.49 5.02 -17.01
N GLU A 174 14.46 4.97 -16.20
CA GLU A 174 13.19 5.70 -16.44
C GLU A 174 13.36 7.19 -16.23
N TYR A 175 14.08 7.59 -15.17
CA TYR A 175 14.37 8.99 -14.87
C TYR A 175 15.20 9.66 -15.98
N THR A 176 16.22 8.99 -16.47
CA THR A 176 17.09 9.50 -17.55
C THR A 176 16.47 9.37 -18.95
N GLY A 177 15.40 8.57 -19.09
CA GLY A 177 14.75 8.35 -20.38
C GLY A 177 15.35 7.23 -21.22
N LEU A 178 16.28 6.45 -20.68
CA LEU A 178 16.83 5.27 -21.34
C LEU A 178 15.79 4.16 -21.46
N ARG A 179 14.88 4.07 -20.48
CA ARG A 179 13.72 3.18 -20.51
C ARG A 179 12.44 3.98 -20.69
N LEU A 180 11.66 3.64 -21.72
CA LEU A 180 10.37 4.25 -21.99
C LEU A 180 9.26 3.50 -21.27
N ALA A 181 8.69 4.08 -20.21
CA ALA A 181 7.50 3.59 -19.54
C ALA A 181 6.21 4.30 -20.00
N ALA A 182 6.34 5.35 -20.81
CA ALA A 182 5.26 6.15 -21.36
C ALA A 182 5.61 6.65 -22.76
N ARG A 183 4.76 7.47 -23.38
CA ARG A 183 5.02 8.08 -24.71
C ARG A 183 6.29 8.92 -24.78
N ARG A 184 6.72 9.48 -23.65
CA ARG A 184 7.93 10.29 -23.52
C ARG A 184 8.79 9.72 -22.43
N GLY A 185 10.12 9.67 -22.68
CA GLY A 185 11.11 9.31 -21.67
C GLY A 185 11.53 10.52 -20.84
N GLY A 186 12.30 10.25 -19.80
CA GLY A 186 12.81 11.26 -18.88
C GLY A 186 11.87 11.54 -17.71
N HIS A 187 12.04 12.70 -17.09
CA HIS A 187 11.38 13.07 -15.85
C HIS A 187 10.72 14.45 -15.94
N ILE A 188 9.88 14.79 -14.97
CA ILE A 188 9.26 16.10 -14.84
C ILE A 188 10.36 17.15 -14.56
N PRO A 189 10.39 18.29 -15.27
CA PRO A 189 11.39 19.33 -15.08
C PRO A 189 11.52 19.73 -13.60
N GLY A 190 12.75 19.69 -13.08
CA GLY A 190 13.05 20.02 -11.69
C GLY A 190 12.87 18.90 -10.69
N ALA A 191 12.40 17.73 -11.10
CA ALA A 191 12.32 16.57 -10.22
C ALA A 191 13.73 16.07 -9.84
N ARG A 192 13.90 15.72 -8.56
CA ARG A 192 15.10 15.05 -8.04
C ARG A 192 14.91 13.55 -8.09
N HIS A 193 15.96 12.82 -8.46
CA HIS A 193 15.91 11.38 -8.48
C HIS A 193 16.20 10.78 -7.10
N PHE A 194 15.38 9.81 -6.70
CA PHE A 194 15.59 8.93 -5.55
C PHE A 194 14.93 7.59 -5.86
N GLU A 195 15.70 6.65 -6.36
CA GLU A 195 15.17 5.33 -6.70
C GLU A 195 14.62 4.61 -5.46
N TRP A 196 13.37 4.19 -5.50
CA TRP A 196 12.67 3.58 -4.36
C TRP A 196 13.38 2.35 -3.79
N SER A 197 14.04 1.56 -4.64
CA SER A 197 14.78 0.36 -4.22
C SER A 197 16.00 0.64 -3.34
N THR A 198 16.45 1.90 -3.27
CA THR A 198 17.54 2.31 -2.36
C THR A 198 17.08 2.54 -0.92
N ALA A 199 15.76 2.50 -0.69
CA ALA A 199 15.16 2.64 0.64
C ALA A 199 14.81 1.30 1.30
N LEU A 200 15.13 0.16 0.62
CA LEU A 200 14.86 -1.20 1.10
C LEU A 200 16.00 -1.76 1.96
#